data_2f7722c6d90724c89ca47214bd0f721c
#
_entry.id   2f7722c6d90724c89ca47214bd0f721c
#
_cell.length_a   1.000
_cell.length_b   1.000
_cell.length_c   1.000
_cell.angle_alpha   90.00
_cell.angle_beta   90.00
_cell.angle_gamma   90.00
#
_symmetry.space_group_name_H-M   'P 1'
#
loop_
_entity.id
_entity.type
_entity.pdbx_description
1 polymer ?
#
loop_
_entity_poly.entity_id
_entity_poly.type
_entity_poly.pdbx_seq_one_letter_code
_entity_poly.pdbx_strand_id
1 'polypeptide(L)'
;MAAPRPEDLLEPVDVMRHLRRLELSLGQVCRAAGVSKTQLDYWTTRARIPTKGEKQRLYTLDALETVLLIKQGKDRGLSLQAAIEAAGRFKAAKAPRVPRRN
;
A
#
# COMPACT_ATOMS: atom_id res chain seq x y z
N MET A 1 -46.49 -8.84 15.84
CA MET A 1 -45.05 -8.85 15.52
C MET A 1 -44.78 -7.83 14.46
N ALA A 2 -43.85 -6.93 14.74
CA ALA A 2 -43.42 -5.97 13.74
C ALA A 2 -42.54 -6.67 12.71
N ALA A 3 -42.70 -6.30 11.44
CA ALA A 3 -41.78 -6.76 10.39
C ALA A 3 -40.39 -6.19 10.66
N PRO A 4 -39.32 -6.98 10.35
CA PRO A 4 -37.96 -6.45 10.50
C PRO A 4 -37.77 -5.21 9.62
N ARG A 5 -37.00 -4.24 10.12
CA ARG A 5 -36.65 -3.08 9.33
C ARG A 5 -35.65 -3.52 8.24
N PRO A 6 -35.60 -2.79 7.12
CA PRO A 6 -34.64 -3.11 6.06
C PRO A 6 -33.19 -3.17 6.57
N GLU A 7 -32.79 -2.28 7.48
CA GLU A 7 -31.45 -2.26 8.04
C GLU A 7 -31.12 -3.49 8.89
N ASP A 8 -32.12 -4.21 9.41
CA ASP A 8 -31.93 -5.44 10.18
C ASP A 8 -31.41 -6.59 9.31
N LEU A 9 -31.53 -6.44 7.99
CA LEU A 9 -31.01 -7.41 7.02
C LEU A 9 -29.54 -7.18 6.70
N LEU A 10 -28.96 -6.10 7.18
CA LEU A 10 -27.58 -5.74 6.89
C LEU A 10 -26.63 -6.20 7.98
N GLU A 11 -25.43 -6.51 7.58
CA GLU A 11 -24.36 -6.92 8.48
C GLU A 11 -23.18 -5.96 8.34
N PRO A 12 -22.35 -5.81 9.41
CA PRO A 12 -21.15 -4.98 9.31
C PRO A 12 -20.26 -5.45 8.16
N VAL A 13 -19.71 -4.49 7.42
CA VAL A 13 -18.82 -4.78 6.30
C VAL A 13 -17.39 -4.39 6.70
N ASP A 14 -16.47 -5.33 6.53
CA ASP A 14 -15.06 -5.06 6.74
C ASP A 14 -14.48 -4.41 5.49
N VAL A 15 -14.54 -3.09 5.45
CA VAL A 15 -14.05 -2.30 4.32
C VAL A 15 -12.57 -2.51 4.08
N MET A 16 -11.77 -2.62 5.15
CA MET A 16 -10.33 -2.82 5.03
C MET A 16 -10.00 -4.14 4.35
N ARG A 17 -10.77 -5.18 4.62
CA ARG A 17 -10.57 -6.48 3.97
C ARG A 17 -10.77 -6.38 2.47
N HIS A 18 -11.78 -5.63 2.04
CA HIS A 18 -12.04 -5.41 0.61
C HIS A 18 -10.97 -4.54 -0.02
N LEU A 19 -10.55 -3.47 0.67
CA LEU A 19 -9.53 -2.57 0.17
C LEU A 19 -8.18 -3.28 -0.06
N ARG A 20 -7.83 -4.22 0.80
CA ARG A 20 -6.57 -4.97 0.65
C ARG A 20 -6.50 -5.80 -0.63
N ARG A 21 -7.61 -6.06 -1.26
CA ARG A 21 -7.69 -6.81 -2.51
C ARG A 21 -7.64 -5.92 -3.73
N LEU A 22 -7.69 -4.61 -3.57
CA LEU A 22 -7.64 -3.69 -4.69
C LEU A 22 -6.28 -3.69 -5.35
N GLU A 23 -6.33 -3.63 -6.66
CA GLU A 23 -5.15 -3.47 -7.49
C GLU A 23 -5.20 -2.11 -8.15
N LEU A 24 -4.10 -1.38 -8.06
CA LEU A 24 -4.01 -0.03 -8.56
C LEU A 24 -3.14 0.00 -9.81
N SER A 25 -3.54 0.78 -10.80
CA SER A 25 -2.72 1.00 -11.98
C SER A 25 -1.53 1.91 -11.64
N LEU A 26 -0.52 1.87 -12.49
CA LEU A 26 0.63 2.76 -12.37
C LEU A 26 0.20 4.23 -12.27
N GLY A 27 -0.75 4.65 -13.13
CA GLY A 27 -1.26 6.02 -13.11
C GLY A 27 -1.96 6.38 -11.80
N GLN A 28 -2.71 5.45 -11.22
CA GLN A 28 -3.37 5.68 -9.94
C GLN A 28 -2.36 5.86 -8.81
N VAL A 29 -1.32 5.03 -8.78
CA VAL A 29 -0.26 5.16 -7.78
C VAL A 29 0.50 6.47 -7.96
N CYS A 30 0.82 6.86 -9.19
CA CYS A 30 1.48 8.13 -9.47
C CYS A 30 0.67 9.31 -8.93
N ARG A 31 -0.64 9.31 -9.16
CA ARG A 31 -1.52 10.38 -8.67
C ARG A 31 -1.61 10.37 -7.15
N ALA A 32 -1.75 9.20 -6.56
CA ALA A 32 -1.87 9.10 -5.11
C ALA A 32 -0.60 9.54 -4.39
N ALA A 33 0.56 9.20 -4.94
CA ALA A 33 1.84 9.50 -4.30
C ALA A 33 2.44 10.84 -4.73
N GLY A 34 1.93 11.44 -5.81
CA GLY A 34 2.49 12.68 -6.33
C GLY A 34 3.86 12.49 -6.97
N VAL A 35 4.06 11.38 -7.66
CA VAL A 35 5.32 11.07 -8.34
C VAL A 35 5.09 10.90 -9.83
N SER A 36 6.14 11.10 -10.63
CA SER A 36 6.07 10.87 -12.06
C SER A 36 6.12 9.38 -12.36
N LYS A 37 5.67 9.03 -13.56
CA LYS A 37 5.73 7.66 -14.04
C LYS A 37 7.16 7.13 -14.05
N THR A 38 8.11 7.95 -14.49
CA THR A 38 9.53 7.59 -14.52
C THR A 38 10.07 7.33 -13.13
N GLN A 39 9.73 8.19 -12.15
CA GLN A 39 10.12 7.98 -10.77
C GLN A 39 9.53 6.69 -10.20
N LEU A 40 8.25 6.46 -10.44
CA LEU A 40 7.61 5.25 -9.92
C LEU A 40 8.23 3.99 -10.51
N ASP A 41 8.47 3.96 -11.83
CA ASP A 41 9.14 2.83 -12.46
C ASP A 41 10.50 2.56 -11.86
N TYR A 42 11.28 3.62 -11.67
CA TYR A 42 12.62 3.50 -11.08
C TYR A 42 12.56 2.99 -9.65
N TRP A 43 11.68 3.56 -8.83
CA TRP A 43 11.52 3.14 -7.44
C TRP A 43 11.02 1.71 -7.32
N THR A 44 10.09 1.32 -8.19
CA THR A 44 9.57 -0.05 -8.22
C THR A 44 10.68 -1.06 -8.44
N THR A 45 11.58 -0.77 -9.37
CA THR A 45 12.72 -1.63 -9.66
C THR A 45 13.74 -1.62 -8.53
N ARG A 46 14.11 -0.43 -8.05
CA ARG A 46 15.14 -0.29 -7.03
C ARG A 46 14.73 -0.86 -5.68
N ALA A 47 13.47 -0.66 -5.29
CA ALA A 47 12.94 -1.16 -4.02
C ALA A 47 12.38 -2.57 -4.13
N ARG A 48 12.40 -3.16 -5.31
CA ARG A 48 11.84 -4.49 -5.58
C ARG A 48 10.40 -4.59 -5.11
N ILE A 49 9.60 -3.58 -5.43
CA ILE A 49 8.19 -3.57 -5.05
C ILE A 49 7.45 -4.60 -5.90
N PRO A 50 6.74 -5.56 -5.28
CA PRO A 50 5.98 -6.55 -6.04
C PRO A 50 4.88 -5.90 -6.87
N THR A 51 4.76 -6.31 -8.11
CA THR A 51 3.67 -5.89 -8.99
C THR A 51 3.07 -7.11 -9.66
N LYS A 52 1.83 -6.98 -10.12
CA LYS A 52 1.13 -8.02 -10.85
C LYS A 52 0.92 -7.58 -12.29
N GLY A 53 0.68 -8.54 -13.18
CA GLY A 53 0.38 -8.28 -14.56
C GLY A 53 1.61 -8.25 -15.46
N GLU A 54 1.43 -8.74 -16.69
CA GLU A 54 2.52 -8.83 -17.67
C GLU A 54 2.66 -7.56 -18.50
N LYS A 55 1.54 -6.98 -18.92
CA LYS A 55 1.51 -5.81 -19.79
C LYS A 55 1.39 -4.50 -19.02
N GLN A 56 0.71 -4.54 -17.88
CA GLN A 56 0.52 -3.37 -17.02
C GLN A 56 0.88 -3.77 -15.60
N ARG A 57 1.66 -2.92 -14.95
CA ARG A 57 1.97 -3.13 -13.54
C ARG A 57 0.77 -2.75 -12.71
N LEU A 58 0.33 -3.69 -11.90
CA LEU A 58 -0.73 -3.46 -10.92
C LEU A 58 -0.12 -3.51 -9.53
N TYR A 59 -0.44 -2.53 -8.72
CA TYR A 59 0.11 -2.35 -7.38
C TYR A 59 -0.94 -2.66 -6.34
N THR A 60 -0.54 -3.38 -5.30
CA THR A 60 -1.40 -3.60 -4.14
C THR A 60 -1.40 -2.35 -3.25
N LEU A 61 -2.32 -2.31 -2.29
CA LEU A 61 -2.30 -1.22 -1.30
C LEU A 61 -1.01 -1.25 -0.47
N ASP A 62 -0.49 -2.43 -0.19
CA ASP A 62 0.79 -2.56 0.50
C ASP A 62 1.92 -1.94 -0.31
N ALA A 63 1.93 -2.18 -1.62
CA ALA A 63 2.91 -1.56 -2.51
C ALA A 63 2.75 -0.03 -2.54
N LEU A 64 1.51 0.46 -2.55
CA LEU A 64 1.25 1.89 -2.47
C LEU A 64 1.82 2.48 -1.17
N GLU A 65 1.63 1.80 -0.05
CA GLU A 65 2.21 2.26 1.22
C GLU A 65 3.73 2.40 1.12
N THR A 66 4.39 1.42 0.51
CA THR A 66 5.84 1.49 0.32
C THR A 66 6.24 2.72 -0.50
N VAL A 67 5.52 2.98 -1.60
CA VAL A 67 5.80 4.15 -2.45
C VAL A 67 5.61 5.44 -1.66
N LEU A 68 4.53 5.54 -0.88
CA LEU A 68 4.25 6.73 -0.07
C LEU A 68 5.34 6.96 0.98
N LEU A 69 5.82 5.90 1.61
CA LEU A 69 6.90 6.01 2.61
C LEU A 69 8.21 6.45 1.96
N ILE A 70 8.54 5.91 0.80
CA ILE A 70 9.73 6.34 0.06
C ILE A 70 9.62 7.81 -0.31
N LYS A 71 8.46 8.24 -0.82
CA LYS A 71 8.21 9.64 -1.17
C LYS A 71 8.40 10.55 0.05
N GLN A 72 7.85 10.15 1.19
CA GLN A 72 7.99 10.90 2.44
C GLN A 72 9.46 11.04 2.84
N GLY A 73 10.23 9.95 2.76
CA GLY A 73 11.66 10.00 3.07
C GLY A 73 12.42 10.92 2.14
N LYS A 74 12.14 10.85 0.84
CA LYS A 74 12.76 11.71 -0.15
C LYS A 74 12.43 13.18 0.12
N ASP A 75 11.18 13.49 0.43
CA ASP A 75 10.74 14.85 0.71
C ASP A 75 11.40 15.42 1.97
N ARG A 76 11.83 14.56 2.88
CA ARG A 76 12.52 14.94 4.12
C ARG A 76 14.04 14.90 4.01
N GLY A 77 14.56 14.77 2.79
CA GLY A 77 15.97 14.88 2.53
C GLY A 77 16.77 13.58 2.49
N LEU A 78 16.12 12.43 2.59
CA LEU A 78 16.85 11.16 2.49
C LEU A 78 17.22 10.86 1.04
N SER A 79 18.33 10.17 0.86
CA SER A 79 18.65 9.59 -0.45
C SER A 79 17.61 8.50 -0.77
N LEU A 80 17.51 8.13 -2.03
CA LEU A 80 16.57 7.06 -2.41
C LEU A 80 16.88 5.77 -1.65
N GLN A 81 18.14 5.39 -1.57
CA GLN A 81 18.54 4.17 -0.87
C GLN A 81 18.14 4.22 0.60
N ALA A 82 18.41 5.35 1.28
CA ALA A 82 18.05 5.53 2.68
C ALA A 82 16.52 5.52 2.86
N ALA A 83 15.78 6.14 1.93
CA ALA A 83 14.33 6.15 1.98
C ALA A 83 13.76 4.74 1.82
N ILE A 84 14.31 3.94 0.91
CA ILE A 84 13.90 2.56 0.69
C ILE A 84 14.13 1.73 1.96
N GLU A 85 15.31 1.85 2.55
CA GLU A 85 15.64 1.13 3.78
C GLU A 85 14.75 1.55 4.95
N ALA A 86 14.52 2.85 5.08
CA ALA A 86 13.66 3.38 6.13
C ALA A 86 12.22 2.89 5.96
N ALA A 87 11.71 2.85 4.73
CA ALA A 87 10.37 2.35 4.45
C ALA A 87 10.24 0.87 4.85
N GLY A 88 11.24 0.06 4.53
CA GLY A 88 11.26 -1.35 4.90
C GLY A 88 11.25 -1.55 6.41
N ARG A 89 12.06 -0.80 7.13
CA ARG A 89 12.12 -0.88 8.59
C ARG A 89 10.83 -0.40 9.24
N PHE A 90 10.25 0.68 8.72
CA PHE A 90 8.99 1.22 9.23
C PHE A 90 7.88 0.19 9.09
N LYS A 91 7.75 -0.44 7.93
CA LYS A 91 6.73 -1.45 7.70
C LYS A 91 6.95 -2.68 8.58
N ALA A 92 8.19 -3.11 8.76
CA ALA A 92 8.52 -4.25 9.60
C ALA A 92 8.17 -3.96 11.06
N ALA A 93 8.45 -2.75 11.55
CA ALA A 93 8.15 -2.35 12.92
C ALA A 93 6.64 -2.23 13.16
N LYS A 94 5.88 -1.84 12.15
CA LYS A 94 4.43 -1.67 12.22
C LYS A 94 3.67 -2.99 12.05
N ALA A 95 4.30 -4.00 11.45
CA ALA A 95 3.65 -5.27 11.20
C ALA A 95 3.17 -5.91 12.51
N PRO A 96 1.97 -6.53 12.50
CA PRO A 96 1.49 -7.22 13.69
C PRO A 96 2.48 -8.29 14.10
N ARG A 97 2.94 -8.23 15.34
CA ARG A 97 3.83 -9.25 15.88
C ARG A 97 3.00 -10.38 16.45
N VAL A 98 3.31 -11.58 16.02
CA VAL A 98 2.79 -12.74 16.71
C VAL A 98 3.41 -12.73 18.10
N PRO A 99 2.58 -12.80 19.18
CA PRO A 99 3.14 -12.83 20.53
C PRO A 99 4.12 -13.98 20.65
N ARG A 100 5.34 -13.64 21.08
CA ARG A 100 6.32 -14.68 21.35
C ARG A 100 5.88 -15.43 22.60
N ARG A 101 5.76 -16.72 22.45
CA ARG A 101 5.68 -17.57 23.59
C ARG A 101 7.07 -17.76 24.15
N ASN A 102 7.18 -17.40 25.37
CA ASN A 102 8.38 -17.72 26.12
C ASN A 102 8.30 -19.14 26.61
#